data_5e5421d965ad2f8397c7fdd316752ac5
#
_entry.id   5e5421d965ad2f8397c7fdd316752ac5
#
_cell.length_a   1.000
_cell.length_b   1.000
_cell.length_c   1.000
_cell.angle_alpha   90.00
_cell.angle_beta   90.00
_cell.angle_gamma   90.00
#
_symmetry.space_group_name_H-M   'P 1'
#
loop_
_entity.id
_entity.type
_entity.pdbx_description
1 polymer ?
#
loop_
_entity_poly.entity_id
_entity_poly.type
_entity_poly.pdbx_seq_one_letter_code
_entity_poly.pdbx_strand_id
1 'polypeptide(L)'
;DGIYSNDNYGSGGKSNGAVLNINSSYNGTINLPVVIRNYPGEKPKINFDGSGGFIIGTAANPVNHVEIAGFEIQGPNQDITYEEAKSWRDSYVANNTQSLKHYYHGRGIAIWGGTYINIHNNKVHDCPNSGIRANNSDYMRVAFNEVYNNTWWSFNAESAIVFAQSKSIDTDLIVKMRIENNLVYNNMNRLPFYLKSKPCTGTYRYGCA
;
A
#
# COMPACT_ATOMS: atom_id res chain seq x y z
N ASP A 1 -8.52 19.44 11.03
CA ASP A 1 -7.29 18.67 10.80
C ASP A 1 -7.05 17.71 11.96
N GLY A 2 -6.85 16.45 11.67
CA GLY A 2 -6.60 15.41 12.66
C GLY A 2 -5.47 14.47 12.22
N ILE A 3 -4.79 13.89 13.22
CA ILE A 3 -3.85 12.78 13.00
C ILE A 3 -4.56 11.51 13.44
N TYR A 4 -4.67 10.56 12.53
CA TYR A 4 -5.24 9.25 12.75
C TYR A 4 -4.10 8.22 12.74
N SER A 5 -4.01 7.40 13.78
CA SER A 5 -2.94 6.41 13.93
C SER A 5 -3.49 5.06 14.36
N ASN A 6 -2.66 4.03 14.33
CA ASN A 6 -3.03 2.72 14.84
C ASN A 6 -3.36 2.76 16.34
N ASP A 7 -2.71 3.64 17.11
CA ASP A 7 -2.99 3.81 18.53
C ASP A 7 -4.40 4.35 18.80
N ASN A 8 -4.89 5.23 17.92
CA ASN A 8 -6.20 5.84 18.08
C ASN A 8 -7.35 4.98 17.52
N TYR A 9 -7.09 4.21 16.48
CA TYR A 9 -8.14 3.54 15.69
C TYR A 9 -7.87 2.06 15.41
N GLY A 10 -6.76 1.55 15.85
CA GLY A 10 -6.35 0.18 15.60
C GLY A 10 -5.86 -0.54 16.85
N SER A 11 -5.18 -1.61 16.65
CA SER A 11 -4.63 -2.48 17.69
C SER A 11 -3.24 -2.04 18.12
N GLY A 12 -3.07 -0.81 18.60
CA GLY A 12 -1.85 -0.27 19.22
C GLY A 12 -0.50 -0.67 18.63
N GLY A 13 0.38 0.25 18.53
CA GLY A 13 1.73 0.30 17.98
C GLY A 13 2.42 -0.97 17.45
N LYS A 14 3.06 -0.89 16.30
CA LYS A 14 3.75 -2.01 15.61
C LYS A 14 2.84 -3.21 15.36
N SER A 15 1.55 -2.96 15.19
CA SER A 15 0.51 -3.98 15.07
C SER A 15 0.44 -4.54 13.64
N ASN A 16 -0.30 -5.62 13.49
CA ASN A 16 -0.63 -6.19 12.19
C ASN A 16 -1.84 -5.50 11.54
N GLY A 17 -2.42 -4.48 12.16
CA GLY A 17 -3.61 -3.77 11.68
C GLY A 17 -3.30 -2.62 10.72
N ALA A 18 -4.31 -2.18 9.97
CA ALA A 18 -4.31 -0.90 9.29
C ALA A 18 -5.05 0.15 10.13
N VAL A 19 -4.80 1.44 9.85
CA VAL A 19 -5.56 2.52 10.50
C VAL A 19 -7.01 2.48 10.04
N LEU A 20 -7.26 2.24 8.75
CA LEU A 20 -8.59 2.15 8.18
C LEU A 20 -8.73 0.87 7.34
N ASN A 21 -9.80 0.11 7.63
CA ASN A 21 -10.19 -1.07 6.87
C ASN A 21 -11.52 -0.83 6.18
N ILE A 22 -11.53 -0.94 4.85
CA ILE A 22 -12.71 -0.79 4.01
C ILE A 22 -13.06 -2.17 3.47
N ASN A 23 -14.12 -2.76 3.95
CA ASN A 23 -14.62 -4.06 3.51
C ASN A 23 -15.85 -3.92 2.60
N SER A 24 -16.40 -5.02 2.12
CA SER A 24 -17.54 -5.04 1.20
C SER A 24 -18.84 -4.44 1.76
N SER A 25 -18.93 -4.14 3.06
CA SER A 25 -20.07 -3.38 3.61
C SER A 25 -20.07 -1.91 3.17
N TYR A 26 -18.94 -1.42 2.66
CA TYR A 26 -18.78 -0.06 2.13
C TYR A 26 -18.81 -0.03 0.60
N ASN A 27 -19.55 -0.91 -0.04
CA ASN A 27 -19.69 -0.90 -1.49
C ASN A 27 -20.58 0.27 -1.94
N GLY A 28 -20.07 1.02 -2.90
CA GLY A 28 -20.88 1.98 -3.66
C GLY A 28 -21.45 1.36 -4.93
N THR A 29 -22.04 2.21 -5.75
CA THR A 29 -22.52 1.89 -7.10
C THR A 29 -22.02 2.95 -8.08
N ILE A 30 -22.17 2.72 -9.38
CA ILE A 30 -21.76 3.67 -10.42
C ILE A 30 -22.37 5.07 -10.24
N ASN A 31 -23.60 5.14 -9.75
CA ASN A 31 -24.31 6.41 -9.54
C ASN A 31 -24.15 6.97 -8.12
N LEU A 32 -23.71 6.14 -7.17
CA LEU A 32 -23.56 6.49 -5.76
C LEU A 32 -22.27 5.83 -5.22
N PRO A 33 -21.10 6.32 -5.62
CA PRO A 33 -19.84 5.81 -5.08
C PRO A 33 -19.70 6.18 -3.60
N VAL A 34 -19.01 5.35 -2.85
CA VAL A 34 -18.56 5.71 -1.49
C VAL A 34 -17.34 6.61 -1.62
N VAL A 35 -17.42 7.82 -1.12
CA VAL A 35 -16.34 8.81 -1.17
C VAL A 35 -15.78 9.03 0.22
N ILE A 36 -14.50 8.70 0.39
CA ILE A 36 -13.72 8.92 1.62
C ILE A 36 -12.69 9.99 1.30
N ARG A 37 -12.91 11.20 1.79
CA ARG A 37 -12.04 12.33 1.49
C ARG A 37 -11.92 13.32 2.65
N ASN A 38 -10.92 14.16 2.55
CA ASN A 38 -10.79 15.30 3.46
C ASN A 38 -11.98 16.26 3.35
N TYR A 39 -12.28 16.94 4.44
CA TYR A 39 -13.17 18.10 4.38
C TYR A 39 -12.46 19.25 3.62
N PRO A 40 -13.18 20.07 2.84
CA PRO A 40 -12.57 21.17 2.12
C PRO A 40 -11.74 22.09 3.02
N GLY A 41 -10.47 22.30 2.63
CA GLY A 41 -9.51 23.11 3.39
C GLY A 41 -8.72 22.35 4.46
N GLU A 42 -9.11 21.13 4.80
CA GLU A 42 -8.38 20.30 5.77
C GLU A 42 -7.34 19.37 5.10
N LYS A 43 -6.34 18.98 5.89
CA LYS A 43 -5.27 18.05 5.48
C LYS A 43 -5.12 16.94 6.53
N PRO A 44 -6.08 16.02 6.61
CA PRO A 44 -6.02 14.93 7.58
C PRO A 44 -4.81 14.04 7.29
N LYS A 45 -4.13 13.65 8.36
CA LYS A 45 -2.93 12.82 8.30
C LYS A 45 -3.20 11.46 8.89
N ILE A 46 -2.81 10.42 8.17
CA ILE A 46 -2.85 9.03 8.62
C ILE A 46 -1.41 8.58 8.85
N ASN A 47 -1.05 8.38 10.11
CA ASN A 47 0.23 7.81 10.52
C ASN A 47 0.03 6.35 10.88
N PHE A 48 0.61 5.44 10.12
CA PHE A 48 0.50 4.03 10.42
C PHE A 48 1.86 3.43 10.84
N ASP A 49 1.81 2.48 11.73
CA ASP A 49 2.95 1.66 12.16
C ASP A 49 2.65 0.15 12.09
N GLY A 50 1.66 -0.21 11.29
CA GLY A 50 1.20 -1.59 11.07
C GLY A 50 1.18 -1.99 9.60
N SER A 51 0.13 -2.67 9.18
CA SER A 51 -0.01 -3.17 7.80
C SER A 51 -0.29 -2.09 6.76
N GLY A 52 -0.75 -0.91 7.19
CA GLY A 52 -0.94 0.22 6.29
C GLY A 52 -1.85 1.32 6.80
N GLY A 53 -1.95 2.37 6.02
CA GLY A 53 -2.93 3.44 6.25
C GLY A 53 -4.34 2.97 5.91
N PHE A 54 -4.55 2.54 4.67
CA PHE A 54 -5.80 1.93 4.21
C PHE A 54 -5.57 0.49 3.76
N ILE A 55 -6.47 -0.41 4.17
CA ILE A 55 -6.64 -1.74 3.58
C ILE A 55 -8.05 -1.84 3.02
N ILE A 56 -8.15 -2.24 1.75
CA ILE A 56 -9.40 -2.21 0.98
C ILE A 56 -9.67 -3.60 0.42
N GLY A 57 -10.80 -4.17 0.79
CA GLY A 57 -11.30 -5.44 0.30
C GLY A 57 -10.38 -6.63 0.52
N THR A 58 -10.79 -7.75 -0.01
CA THR A 58 -10.02 -8.99 -0.14
C THR A 58 -10.35 -9.65 -1.47
N ALA A 59 -9.55 -10.61 -1.92
CA ALA A 59 -9.85 -11.37 -3.15
C ALA A 59 -11.21 -12.10 -3.09
N ALA A 60 -11.62 -12.54 -1.90
CA ALA A 60 -12.90 -13.22 -1.68
C ALA A 60 -14.08 -12.24 -1.52
N ASN A 61 -13.83 -11.06 -0.97
CA ASN A 61 -14.83 -10.03 -0.70
C ASN A 61 -14.33 -8.67 -1.25
N PRO A 62 -14.36 -8.47 -2.57
CA PRO A 62 -13.88 -7.24 -3.18
C PRO A 62 -14.80 -6.05 -2.83
N VAL A 63 -14.21 -4.87 -2.84
CA VAL A 63 -14.91 -3.60 -2.63
C VAL A 63 -15.14 -2.93 -3.97
N ASN A 64 -16.30 -2.30 -4.16
CA ASN A 64 -16.70 -1.70 -5.42
C ASN A 64 -17.07 -0.23 -5.29
N HIS A 65 -16.71 0.57 -6.30
CA HIS A 65 -17.09 1.97 -6.42
C HIS A 65 -16.72 2.81 -5.19
N VAL A 66 -15.42 2.85 -4.88
CA VAL A 66 -14.87 3.63 -3.76
C VAL A 66 -13.87 4.65 -4.28
N GLU A 67 -13.94 5.86 -3.74
CA GLU A 67 -12.99 6.94 -3.97
C GLU A 67 -12.27 7.29 -2.66
N ILE A 68 -10.94 7.47 -2.74
CA ILE A 68 -10.10 7.90 -1.62
C ILE A 68 -9.29 9.11 -2.06
N ALA A 69 -9.46 10.24 -1.39
CA ALA A 69 -8.82 11.49 -1.79
C ALA A 69 -8.48 12.43 -0.63
N GLY A 70 -7.41 13.20 -0.78
CA GLY A 70 -7.10 14.34 0.06
C GLY A 70 -6.43 14.03 1.40
N PHE A 71 -5.83 12.84 1.55
CA PHE A 71 -5.10 12.44 2.75
C PHE A 71 -3.59 12.58 2.59
N GLU A 72 -2.90 12.94 3.67
CA GLU A 72 -1.49 12.65 3.85
C GLU A 72 -1.37 11.31 4.58
N ILE A 73 -0.65 10.34 3.99
CA ILE A 73 -0.48 8.99 4.54
C ILE A 73 1.00 8.74 4.73
N GLN A 74 1.43 8.59 5.96
CA GLN A 74 2.82 8.40 6.34
C GLN A 74 3.02 7.07 7.03
N GLY A 75 4.03 6.32 6.54
CA GLY A 75 4.50 5.10 7.17
C GLY A 75 5.73 5.32 8.06
N PRO A 76 6.21 4.25 8.71
CA PRO A 76 7.29 4.32 9.71
C PRO A 76 8.72 4.19 9.14
N ASN A 77 8.97 4.50 7.87
CA ASN A 77 10.30 4.31 7.28
C ASN A 77 11.43 4.97 8.08
N GLN A 78 11.17 6.16 8.63
CA GLN A 78 12.17 6.94 9.36
C GLN A 78 12.48 6.36 10.74
N ASP A 79 11.58 5.54 11.29
CA ASP A 79 11.72 4.90 12.61
C ASP A 79 12.34 3.50 12.53
N ILE A 80 12.64 3.01 11.32
CA ILE A 80 13.19 1.69 11.06
C ILE A 80 14.64 1.81 10.63
N THR A 81 15.56 1.18 11.37
CA THR A 81 16.95 1.10 10.95
C THR A 81 17.18 0.01 9.90
N TYR A 82 18.26 0.13 9.14
CA TYR A 82 18.66 -0.90 8.17
C TYR A 82 18.88 -2.26 8.83
N GLU A 83 19.53 -2.27 9.99
CA GLU A 83 19.85 -3.48 10.75
C GLU A 83 18.58 -4.20 11.23
N GLU A 84 17.59 -3.47 11.73
CA GLU A 84 16.31 -4.04 12.13
C GLU A 84 15.56 -4.64 10.93
N ALA A 85 15.43 -3.88 9.85
CA ALA A 85 14.75 -4.33 8.64
C ALA A 85 15.44 -5.55 8.02
N LYS A 86 16.79 -5.54 7.99
CA LYS A 86 17.60 -6.66 7.50
C LYS A 86 17.45 -7.90 8.37
N SER A 87 17.54 -7.75 9.68
CA SER A 87 17.40 -8.84 10.64
C SER A 87 16.01 -9.49 10.54
N TRP A 88 14.96 -8.67 10.45
CA TRP A 88 13.61 -9.18 10.23
C TRP A 88 13.49 -9.93 8.90
N ARG A 89 13.99 -9.36 7.80
CA ARG A 89 13.97 -9.99 6.48
C ARG A 89 14.72 -11.33 6.52
N ASP A 90 15.93 -11.37 7.09
CA ASP A 90 16.75 -12.58 7.14
C ASP A 90 16.06 -13.69 7.97
N SER A 91 15.44 -13.32 9.08
CA SER A 91 14.64 -14.24 9.90
C SER A 91 13.41 -14.76 9.18
N TYR A 92 12.69 -13.88 8.46
CA TYR A 92 11.54 -14.27 7.65
C TYR A 92 11.91 -15.26 6.55
N VAL A 93 13.04 -15.00 5.90
CA VAL A 93 13.58 -15.86 4.84
C VAL A 93 14.04 -17.21 5.36
N ALA A 94 14.77 -17.24 6.47
CA ALA A 94 15.35 -18.47 7.05
C ALA A 94 14.27 -19.43 7.57
N ASN A 95 13.26 -18.88 8.24
CA ASN A 95 12.31 -19.70 9.01
C ASN A 95 11.04 -20.06 8.24
N ASN A 96 10.78 -19.46 7.09
CA ASN A 96 9.62 -19.72 6.21
C ASN A 96 8.22 -19.85 6.91
N THR A 97 8.19 -19.70 8.23
CA THR A 97 7.04 -19.91 9.10
C THR A 97 6.74 -18.68 9.96
N GLN A 98 7.58 -17.65 9.93
CA GLN A 98 7.29 -16.43 10.66
C GLN A 98 6.16 -15.66 9.99
N SER A 99 5.19 -15.28 10.77
CA SER A 99 4.18 -14.31 10.33
C SER A 99 4.88 -13.01 9.90
N LEU A 100 4.43 -12.44 8.79
CA LEU A 100 4.88 -11.12 8.36
C LEU A 100 4.72 -10.13 9.52
N LYS A 101 5.81 -9.51 9.92
CA LYS A 101 5.72 -8.35 10.78
C LYS A 101 5.34 -7.16 9.89
N HIS A 102 4.09 -6.81 9.88
CA HIS A 102 3.55 -5.80 8.99
C HIS A 102 4.20 -4.43 9.17
N TYR A 103 4.73 -4.13 10.35
CA TYR A 103 5.52 -2.93 10.60
C TYR A 103 6.65 -2.72 9.59
N TYR A 104 7.39 -3.78 9.23
CA TYR A 104 8.48 -3.70 8.24
C TYR A 104 7.99 -3.91 6.79
N HIS A 105 6.71 -4.07 6.57
CA HIS A 105 6.15 -4.40 5.27
C HIS A 105 4.85 -3.64 4.96
N GLY A 106 4.53 -2.62 5.77
CA GLY A 106 3.31 -1.83 5.65
C GLY A 106 3.26 -1.01 4.36
N ARG A 107 2.04 -0.77 3.87
CA ARG A 107 1.73 -0.02 2.65
C ARG A 107 0.86 1.18 2.96
N GLY A 108 1.01 2.26 2.20
CA GLY A 108 0.15 3.43 2.39
C GLY A 108 -1.32 3.10 2.12
N ILE A 109 -1.62 2.66 0.92
CA ILE A 109 -2.95 2.21 0.49
C ILE A 109 -2.79 0.84 -0.17
N ALA A 110 -3.42 -0.19 0.39
CA ALA A 110 -3.39 -1.55 -0.13
C ALA A 110 -4.80 -2.04 -0.48
N ILE A 111 -5.03 -2.32 -1.76
CA ILE A 111 -6.25 -2.93 -2.27
C ILE A 111 -5.98 -4.41 -2.51
N TRP A 112 -6.67 -5.29 -1.80
CA TRP A 112 -6.54 -6.74 -1.95
C TRP A 112 -7.66 -7.38 -2.78
N GLY A 113 -8.61 -6.56 -3.21
CA GLY A 113 -9.69 -6.88 -4.12
C GLY A 113 -10.59 -5.68 -4.27
N GLY A 114 -10.72 -5.16 -5.50
CA GLY A 114 -11.54 -3.99 -5.74
C GLY A 114 -11.86 -3.78 -7.21
N THR A 115 -13.00 -3.17 -7.48
CA THR A 115 -13.40 -2.75 -8.82
C THR A 115 -13.96 -1.34 -8.78
N TYR A 116 -13.67 -0.56 -9.82
CA TYR A 116 -14.08 0.85 -9.90
C TYR A 116 -13.57 1.67 -8.70
N ILE A 117 -12.29 1.51 -8.37
CA ILE A 117 -11.64 2.24 -7.28
C ILE A 117 -10.85 3.43 -7.85
N ASN A 118 -11.08 4.61 -7.28
CA ASN A 118 -10.38 5.83 -7.65
C ASN A 118 -9.57 6.35 -6.45
N ILE A 119 -8.25 6.47 -6.61
CA ILE A 119 -7.34 6.99 -5.59
C ILE A 119 -6.64 8.22 -6.15
N HIS A 120 -6.92 9.38 -5.57
CA HIS A 120 -6.39 10.62 -6.13
C HIS A 120 -6.16 11.72 -5.10
N ASN A 121 -5.29 12.66 -5.46
CA ASN A 121 -4.98 13.85 -4.64
C ASN A 121 -4.53 13.50 -3.21
N ASN A 122 -3.88 12.34 -3.03
CA ASN A 122 -3.28 11.96 -1.76
C ASN A 122 -1.77 12.20 -1.81
N LYS A 123 -1.20 12.37 -0.63
CA LYS A 123 0.24 12.39 -0.40
C LYS A 123 0.62 11.14 0.38
N VAL A 124 1.38 10.22 -0.24
CA VAL A 124 1.69 8.90 0.33
C VAL A 124 3.19 8.72 0.41
N HIS A 125 3.73 8.61 1.62
CA HIS A 125 5.17 8.61 1.80
C HIS A 125 5.67 7.80 3.00
N ASP A 126 6.97 7.55 2.99
CA ASP A 126 7.69 6.85 4.06
C ASP A 126 7.11 5.45 4.38
N CYS A 127 6.50 4.78 3.41
CA CYS A 127 5.96 3.44 3.59
C CYS A 127 7.07 2.39 3.43
N PRO A 128 7.17 1.41 4.34
CA PRO A 128 8.16 0.32 4.25
C PRO A 128 8.09 -0.46 2.94
N ASN A 129 6.90 -0.62 2.42
CA ASN A 129 6.64 -1.24 1.13
C ASN A 129 5.99 -0.23 0.15
N SER A 130 5.13 -0.66 -0.76
CA SER A 130 4.49 0.22 -1.74
C SER A 130 3.73 1.37 -1.08
N GLY A 131 3.77 2.54 -1.71
CA GLY A 131 2.87 3.63 -1.35
C GLY A 131 1.43 3.26 -1.68
N ILE A 132 1.17 2.83 -2.92
CA ILE A 132 -0.17 2.41 -3.38
C ILE A 132 -0.05 1.08 -4.11
N ARG A 133 -0.81 0.09 -3.68
CA ARG A 133 -0.83 -1.24 -4.29
C ARG A 133 -2.25 -1.73 -4.52
N ALA A 134 -2.51 -2.34 -5.69
CA ALA A 134 -3.74 -3.05 -5.97
C ALA A 134 -3.47 -4.47 -6.48
N ASN A 135 -4.15 -5.44 -5.88
CA ASN A 135 -4.17 -6.85 -6.28
C ASN A 135 -5.61 -7.30 -6.54
N ASN A 136 -5.79 -8.31 -7.39
CA ASN A 136 -7.10 -8.89 -7.69
C ASN A 136 -8.17 -7.85 -8.01
N SER A 137 -7.79 -6.83 -8.76
CA SER A 137 -8.59 -5.64 -8.98
C SER A 137 -8.75 -5.36 -10.47
N ASP A 138 -9.83 -4.66 -10.83
CA ASP A 138 -10.11 -4.17 -12.17
C ASP A 138 -10.71 -2.76 -12.11
N TYR A 139 -10.71 -2.02 -13.22
CA TYR A 139 -11.23 -0.64 -13.28
C TYR A 139 -10.63 0.27 -12.20
N MET A 140 -9.32 0.28 -12.12
CA MET A 140 -8.57 1.08 -11.15
C MET A 140 -8.09 2.40 -11.76
N ARG A 141 -8.18 3.47 -11.00
CA ARG A 141 -7.54 4.73 -11.34
C ARG A 141 -6.73 5.25 -10.16
N VAL A 142 -5.45 5.50 -10.39
CA VAL A 142 -4.55 6.16 -9.43
C VAL A 142 -3.99 7.40 -10.09
N ALA A 143 -4.41 8.58 -9.63
CA ALA A 143 -4.10 9.83 -10.33
C ALA A 143 -3.86 11.01 -9.39
N PHE A 144 -3.00 11.94 -9.80
CA PHE A 144 -2.75 13.20 -9.08
C PHE A 144 -2.29 13.00 -7.63
N ASN A 145 -1.64 11.86 -7.32
CA ASN A 145 -1.05 11.64 -6.01
C ASN A 145 0.42 12.06 -6.02
N GLU A 146 0.91 12.44 -4.84
CA GLU A 146 2.33 12.60 -4.57
C GLU A 146 2.81 11.37 -3.80
N VAL A 147 3.75 10.59 -4.38
CA VAL A 147 4.17 9.28 -3.83
C VAL A 147 5.69 9.21 -3.74
N TYR A 148 6.26 9.27 -2.53
CA TYR A 148 7.71 9.38 -2.36
C TYR A 148 8.25 8.70 -1.10
N ASN A 149 9.56 8.44 -1.06
CA ASN A 149 10.26 7.79 0.05
C ASN A 149 9.68 6.44 0.46
N ASN A 150 8.99 5.75 -0.43
CA ASN A 150 8.42 4.43 -0.15
C ASN A 150 9.38 3.31 -0.56
N THR A 151 9.03 2.08 -0.24
CA THR A 151 9.70 0.82 -0.62
C THR A 151 11.05 0.56 0.06
N TRP A 152 11.47 1.37 1.03
CA TRP A 152 12.82 1.27 1.60
C TRP A 152 13.14 -0.12 2.17
N TRP A 153 12.16 -0.77 2.77
CA TRP A 153 12.32 -2.03 3.46
C TRP A 153 11.65 -3.21 2.74
N SER A 154 11.24 -3.00 1.51
CA SER A 154 10.65 -4.06 0.70
C SER A 154 11.70 -5.12 0.35
N PHE A 155 11.49 -6.34 0.81
CA PHE A 155 12.35 -7.47 0.48
C PHE A 155 11.95 -8.20 -0.81
N ASN A 156 10.80 -7.87 -1.37
CA ASN A 156 10.23 -8.46 -2.58
C ASN A 156 10.16 -7.48 -3.77
N ALA A 157 11.00 -6.45 -3.75
CA ALA A 157 11.17 -5.46 -4.82
C ALA A 157 9.85 -4.83 -5.29
N GLU A 158 9.01 -4.40 -4.35
CA GLU A 158 7.78 -3.68 -4.69
C GLU A 158 8.05 -2.28 -5.25
N SER A 159 7.12 -1.78 -6.05
CA SER A 159 7.16 -0.43 -6.63
C SER A 159 6.35 0.55 -5.81
N ALA A 160 6.62 1.85 -5.98
CA ALA A 160 5.89 2.92 -5.28
C ALA A 160 4.38 2.87 -5.55
N ILE A 161 4.01 2.69 -6.82
CA ILE A 161 2.64 2.42 -7.26
C ILE A 161 2.65 1.13 -8.08
N VAL A 162 1.80 0.17 -7.75
CA VAL A 162 1.78 -1.12 -8.44
C VAL A 162 0.37 -1.70 -8.55
N PHE A 163 0.06 -2.19 -9.75
CA PHE A 163 -1.06 -3.09 -10.03
C PHE A 163 -0.50 -4.48 -10.28
N ALA A 164 -0.78 -5.41 -9.39
CA ALA A 164 -0.29 -6.77 -9.47
C ALA A 164 -1.45 -7.77 -9.45
N GLN A 165 -1.32 -8.83 -10.24
CA GLN A 165 -2.35 -9.89 -10.33
C GLN A 165 -3.74 -9.31 -10.63
N SER A 166 -3.82 -8.34 -11.54
CA SER A 166 -5.08 -7.75 -11.98
C SER A 166 -6.04 -8.84 -12.47
N LYS A 167 -7.32 -8.69 -12.15
CA LYS A 167 -8.34 -9.68 -12.47
C LYS A 167 -9.42 -9.01 -13.31
N SER A 168 -9.57 -9.44 -14.57
CA SER A 168 -10.65 -8.93 -15.41
C SER A 168 -12.01 -9.44 -14.91
N ILE A 169 -12.97 -8.53 -14.78
CA ILE A 169 -14.34 -8.85 -14.37
C ILE A 169 -15.31 -8.96 -15.57
N ASP A 170 -14.88 -8.52 -16.73
CA ASP A 170 -15.65 -8.55 -17.97
C ASP A 170 -14.72 -8.60 -19.20
N THR A 171 -15.30 -8.59 -20.40
CA THR A 171 -14.60 -8.67 -21.68
C THR A 171 -14.47 -7.32 -22.40
N ASP A 172 -14.78 -6.22 -21.76
CA ASP A 172 -14.71 -4.90 -22.36
C ASP A 172 -13.27 -4.55 -22.76
N LEU A 173 -13.10 -4.13 -24.01
CA LEU A 173 -11.82 -3.77 -24.61
C LEU A 173 -11.52 -2.26 -24.43
N ILE A 174 -11.51 -1.79 -23.20
CA ILE A 174 -11.19 -0.42 -22.84
C ILE A 174 -10.03 -0.37 -21.86
N VAL A 175 -9.48 0.83 -21.63
CA VAL A 175 -8.42 1.01 -20.61
C VAL A 175 -9.06 0.96 -19.22
N LYS A 176 -8.84 -0.14 -18.51
CA LYS A 176 -9.42 -0.41 -17.19
C LYS A 176 -8.50 -0.02 -16.02
N MET A 177 -7.19 -0.06 -16.24
CA MET A 177 -6.17 0.16 -15.22
C MET A 177 -5.35 1.40 -15.59
N ARG A 178 -5.47 2.46 -14.80
CA ARG A 178 -4.80 3.75 -15.12
C ARG A 178 -3.97 4.24 -13.95
N ILE A 179 -2.69 4.54 -14.23
CA ILE A 179 -1.80 5.31 -13.36
C ILE A 179 -1.42 6.55 -14.17
N GLU A 180 -1.89 7.72 -13.75
CA GLU A 180 -1.75 8.93 -14.55
C GLU A 180 -1.54 10.18 -13.69
N ASN A 181 -0.75 11.13 -14.17
CA ASN A 181 -0.55 12.45 -13.53
C ASN A 181 -0.10 12.38 -12.04
N ASN A 182 0.62 11.33 -11.63
CA ASN A 182 1.18 11.26 -10.29
C ASN A 182 2.60 11.83 -10.27
N LEU A 183 2.96 12.47 -9.17
CA LEU A 183 4.34 12.86 -8.87
C LEU A 183 4.99 11.74 -8.05
N VAL A 184 5.94 11.03 -8.63
CA VAL A 184 6.56 9.83 -8.02
C VAL A 184 8.08 10.00 -7.98
N TYR A 185 8.68 10.03 -6.77
CA TYR A 185 10.12 10.27 -6.61
C TYR A 185 10.69 9.66 -5.33
N ASN A 186 12.01 9.50 -5.28
CA ASN A 186 12.77 8.99 -4.13
C ASN A 186 12.27 7.65 -3.55
N ASN A 187 11.58 6.85 -4.34
CA ASN A 187 11.17 5.51 -3.94
C ASN A 187 12.30 4.54 -4.26
N MET A 188 12.91 3.98 -3.22
CA MET A 188 14.14 3.20 -3.37
C MET A 188 14.15 2.03 -2.39
N ASN A 189 14.34 0.84 -2.92
CA ASN A 189 14.56 -0.32 -2.04
C ASN A 189 15.98 -0.28 -1.46
N ARG A 190 16.09 -0.36 -0.14
CA ARG A 190 17.37 -0.38 0.59
C ARG A 190 17.79 -1.78 1.04
N LEU A 191 16.88 -2.75 1.01
CA LEU A 191 17.19 -4.15 1.29
C LEU A 191 17.54 -4.90 0.02
N PRO A 192 18.48 -5.87 0.07
CA PRO A 192 18.69 -6.79 -1.04
C PRO A 192 17.39 -7.57 -1.30
N PHE A 193 17.03 -7.69 -2.58
CA PHE A 193 15.91 -8.51 -3.01
C PHE A 193 16.12 -9.97 -2.63
N TYR A 194 15.06 -10.61 -2.17
CA TYR A 194 15.07 -12.03 -1.88
C TYR A 194 13.99 -12.75 -2.70
N LEU A 195 14.43 -13.71 -3.48
CA LEU A 195 13.56 -14.68 -4.14
C LEU A 195 13.92 -16.07 -3.62
N LYS A 196 12.98 -16.77 -3.00
CA LYS A 196 13.21 -18.09 -2.41
C LYS A 196 13.76 -19.11 -3.44
N SER A 197 13.31 -19.02 -4.69
CA SER A 197 13.76 -19.86 -5.80
C SER A 197 15.09 -19.44 -6.43
N LYS A 198 15.53 -18.20 -6.16
CA LYS A 198 16.76 -17.61 -6.69
C LYS A 198 17.35 -16.69 -5.64
N PRO A 199 18.03 -17.22 -4.62
CA PRO A 199 18.65 -16.39 -3.59
C PRO A 199 19.71 -15.48 -4.23
N CYS A 200 19.63 -14.19 -3.96
CA CYS A 200 20.66 -13.25 -4.34
C CYS A 200 21.90 -13.47 -3.50
N THR A 201 22.96 -13.97 -4.09
CA THR A 201 24.27 -14.19 -3.46
C THR A 201 25.23 -13.01 -3.65
N GLY A 202 24.75 -11.82 -3.90
CA GLY A 202 25.58 -10.65 -4.19
C GLY A 202 25.13 -9.37 -3.51
N THR A 203 25.97 -8.34 -3.61
CA THR A 203 25.76 -6.99 -3.08
C THR A 203 24.76 -6.14 -3.88
N TYR A 204 23.85 -6.74 -4.62
CA TYR A 204 22.94 -6.02 -5.47
C TYR A 204 21.84 -5.31 -4.67
N ARG A 205 21.83 -3.99 -4.74
CA ARG A 205 20.80 -3.13 -4.14
C ARG A 205 19.48 -3.15 -4.91
N TYR A 206 19.49 -3.65 -6.12
CA TYR A 206 18.35 -3.69 -7.04
C TYR A 206 18.09 -5.12 -7.41
N GLY A 207 16.87 -5.55 -7.24
CA GLY A 207 16.43 -6.92 -7.38
C GLY A 207 17.28 -7.77 -8.31
N CYS A 208 17.52 -8.99 -7.93
CA CYS A 208 17.99 -9.97 -8.87
C CYS A 208 16.87 -10.17 -9.89
N ALA A 209 16.91 -9.40 -10.98
CA ALA A 209 16.08 -9.60 -12.12
C ALA A 209 16.59 -10.80 -12.92
#